data_fb4ff08117e7db151297e1ba624c7b03
#
_entry.id   fb4ff08117e7db151297e1ba624c7b03
#
_cell.length_a   1.000
_cell.length_b   1.000
_cell.length_c   1.000
_cell.angle_alpha   90.00
_cell.angle_beta   90.00
_cell.angle_gamma   90.00
#
_symmetry.space_group_name_H-M   'P 1'
#
loop_
_entity.id
_entity.type
_entity.pdbx_description
1 polymer ?
#
loop_
_entity_poly.entity_id
_entity_poly.type
_entity_poly.pdbx_seq_one_letter_code
_entity_poly.pdbx_strand_id
1 'polypeptide(L)'
;MYRPLPDGLTIKDSGIDGLGVVATKNFKAHTVLGIVHVANKNFPHGYIRTALGAFYNHSETPNCIVMDGFWHQIKVKYLVTQSNISEGDELTAKYSLYTVDDNSWE
;
A
#
# COMPACT_ATOMS: atom_id res chain seq x y z
N MET A 1 -0.39 3.08 22.60
CA MET A 1 -1.45 2.33 21.90
C MET A 1 -0.91 1.71 20.61
N TYR A 2 -1.21 0.46 20.38
CA TYR A 2 -0.78 -0.22 19.16
C TYR A 2 -1.55 0.33 17.96
N ARG A 3 -0.86 0.65 16.88
CA ARG A 3 -1.46 1.11 15.64
C ARG A 3 -0.97 0.23 14.50
N PRO A 4 -1.84 -0.54 13.88
CA PRO A 4 -1.43 -1.39 12.74
C PRO A 4 -1.14 -0.61 11.46
N LEU A 5 -1.61 0.65 11.38
CA LEU A 5 -1.37 1.51 10.22
C LEU A 5 -0.43 2.64 10.57
N PRO A 6 0.33 3.16 9.58
CA PRO A 6 1.13 4.36 9.78
C PRO A 6 0.27 5.55 10.20
N ASP A 7 0.90 6.55 10.82
CA ASP A 7 0.21 7.77 11.22
C ASP A 7 -0.39 8.47 10.00
N GLY A 8 -1.59 9.00 10.18
CA GLY A 8 -2.28 9.71 9.11
C GLY A 8 -3.16 8.83 8.24
N LEU A 9 -3.28 7.54 8.55
CA LEU A 9 -4.09 6.58 7.78
C LEU A 9 -5.05 5.85 8.69
N THR A 10 -6.23 5.51 8.16
CA THR A 10 -7.22 4.71 8.87
C THR A 10 -7.95 3.81 7.88
N ILE A 11 -8.71 2.86 8.40
CA ILE A 11 -9.52 1.97 7.59
C ILE A 11 -10.97 2.41 7.72
N LYS A 12 -11.64 2.57 6.59
CA LYS A 12 -13.05 2.96 6.53
C LYS A 12 -13.74 2.24 5.38
N ASP A 13 -15.06 2.36 5.32
CA ASP A 13 -15.81 1.90 4.16
C ASP A 13 -15.26 2.59 2.91
N SER A 14 -15.00 1.78 1.89
CA SER A 14 -14.45 2.27 0.63
C SER A 14 -15.58 2.69 -0.30
N GLY A 15 -15.31 3.69 -1.12
CA GLY A 15 -16.19 4.02 -2.23
C GLY A 15 -16.04 3.05 -3.41
N ILE A 16 -15.05 2.14 -3.33
CA ILE A 16 -14.75 1.21 -4.41
C ILE A 16 -15.25 -0.19 -4.07
N ASP A 17 -14.76 -0.76 -2.98
CA ASP A 17 -15.10 -2.13 -2.60
C ASP A 17 -14.76 -2.35 -1.13
N GLY A 18 -15.75 -2.79 -0.34
CA GLY A 18 -15.58 -3.15 1.07
C GLY A 18 -14.90 -2.07 1.89
N LEU A 19 -13.80 -2.44 2.56
CA LEU A 19 -13.01 -1.52 3.35
C LEU A 19 -11.84 -0.99 2.55
N GLY A 20 -11.38 0.20 2.88
CA GLY A 20 -10.22 0.81 2.24
C GLY A 20 -9.39 1.61 3.20
N VAL A 21 -8.23 2.07 2.76
CA VAL A 21 -7.35 2.94 3.53
C VAL A 21 -7.65 4.38 3.17
N VAL A 22 -7.91 5.22 4.16
CA VAL A 22 -8.30 6.61 3.97
C VAL A 22 -7.33 7.50 4.73
N ALA A 23 -6.94 8.62 4.11
CA ALA A 23 -6.06 9.60 4.74
C ALA A 23 -6.80 10.37 5.83
N THR A 24 -6.17 10.52 6.99
CA THR A 24 -6.73 11.32 8.08
C THR A 24 -6.05 12.69 8.16
N LYS A 25 -5.12 12.96 7.25
CA LYS A 25 -4.47 14.26 7.10
C LYS A 25 -4.01 14.39 5.64
N ASN A 26 -3.53 15.57 5.28
CA ASN A 26 -3.02 15.81 3.94
C ASN A 26 -1.61 15.24 3.79
N PHE A 27 -1.30 14.73 2.61
CA PHE A 27 0.06 14.29 2.25
C PHE A 27 0.46 14.91 0.93
N LYS A 28 1.71 15.28 0.80
CA LYS A 28 2.24 15.77 -0.47
C LYS A 28 2.61 14.58 -1.37
N ALA A 29 2.65 14.84 -2.66
CA ALA A 29 3.13 13.86 -3.64
C ALA A 29 4.53 13.38 -3.26
N HIS A 30 4.82 12.13 -3.58
CA HIS A 30 6.12 11.48 -3.34
C HIS A 30 6.42 11.26 -1.86
N THR A 31 5.40 11.13 -1.03
CA THR A 31 5.53 10.78 0.38
C THR A 31 5.47 9.27 0.52
N VAL A 32 6.44 8.70 1.23
CA VAL A 32 6.42 7.27 1.58
C VAL A 32 5.44 7.08 2.73
N LEU A 33 4.36 6.35 2.49
CA LEU A 33 3.33 6.15 3.51
C LEU A 33 3.65 5.01 4.46
N GLY A 34 4.24 3.94 3.94
CA GLY A 34 4.60 2.80 4.78
C GLY A 34 4.86 1.56 3.95
N ILE A 35 5.19 0.48 4.65
CA ILE A 35 5.46 -0.82 4.03
C ILE A 35 4.15 -1.56 3.81
N VAL A 36 3.95 -2.07 2.60
CA VAL A 36 2.76 -2.85 2.27
C VAL A 36 3.05 -4.35 2.20
N HIS A 37 4.26 -4.73 1.80
CA HIS A 37 4.66 -6.13 1.70
C HIS A 37 6.08 -6.31 2.21
N VAL A 38 6.31 -7.44 2.88
CA VAL A 38 7.63 -7.83 3.39
C VAL A 38 7.99 -9.18 2.76
N ALA A 39 9.18 -9.27 2.18
CA ALA A 39 9.61 -10.50 1.53
C ALA A 39 9.72 -11.64 2.56
N ASN A 40 9.16 -12.79 2.22
CA ASN A 40 9.29 -14.01 3.01
C ASN A 40 9.08 -15.22 2.09
N LYS A 41 10.13 -15.98 1.90
CA LYS A 41 10.12 -17.09 0.94
C LYS A 41 9.16 -18.21 1.31
N ASN A 42 8.66 -18.25 2.54
CA ASN A 42 7.73 -19.28 2.99
C ASN A 42 6.28 -18.97 2.66
N PHE A 43 6.00 -17.83 2.06
CA PHE A 43 4.64 -17.42 1.73
C PHE A 43 4.41 -17.42 0.23
N PRO A 44 3.15 -17.61 -0.21
CA PRO A 44 2.80 -17.51 -1.63
C PRO A 44 3.28 -16.17 -2.21
N HIS A 45 3.78 -16.20 -3.43
CA HIS A 45 4.34 -15.03 -4.12
C HIS A 45 5.54 -14.42 -3.41
N GLY A 46 6.06 -15.03 -2.33
CA GLY A 46 7.26 -14.57 -1.66
C GLY A 46 7.09 -13.35 -0.76
N TYR A 47 5.86 -12.96 -0.42
CA TYR A 47 5.61 -11.76 0.39
C TYR A 47 4.50 -11.97 1.41
N ILE A 48 4.66 -11.30 2.56
CA ILE A 48 3.62 -11.17 3.58
C ILE A 48 3.04 -9.76 3.45
N ARG A 49 1.73 -9.63 3.53
CA ARG A 49 1.08 -8.31 3.55
C ARG A 49 1.10 -7.74 4.96
N THR A 50 1.36 -6.43 5.05
CA THR A 50 1.11 -5.68 6.28
C THR A 50 -0.37 -5.29 6.34
N ALA A 51 -0.80 -4.66 7.44
CA ALA A 51 -2.17 -4.14 7.52
C ALA A 51 -2.43 -3.12 6.41
N LEU A 52 -1.46 -2.26 6.13
CA LEU A 52 -1.60 -1.29 5.03
C LEU A 52 -1.75 -2.01 3.69
N GLY A 53 -0.94 -3.03 3.46
CA GLY A 53 -0.99 -3.80 2.21
C GLY A 53 -2.26 -4.59 2.02
N ALA A 54 -2.95 -4.92 3.13
CA ALA A 54 -4.17 -5.74 3.07
C ALA A 54 -5.41 -4.92 2.72
N PHE A 55 -5.40 -3.60 2.94
CA PHE A 55 -6.63 -2.82 2.85
C PHE A 55 -6.64 -1.71 1.79
N TYR A 56 -5.51 -1.34 1.18
CA TYR A 56 -5.60 -0.39 0.09
C TYR A 56 -6.29 -1.06 -1.11
N ASN A 57 -7.05 -0.29 -1.87
CA ASN A 57 -7.80 -0.82 -3.01
C ASN A 57 -7.10 -0.54 -4.34
N HIS A 58 -7.41 -1.36 -5.32
CA HIS A 58 -6.92 -1.20 -6.67
C HIS A 58 -7.69 -0.10 -7.39
N SER A 59 -6.99 0.68 -8.22
CA SER A 59 -7.61 1.62 -9.14
C SER A 59 -6.78 1.70 -10.41
N GLU A 60 -7.44 1.88 -11.54
CA GLU A 60 -6.74 2.14 -12.81
C GLU A 60 -6.25 3.58 -12.90
N THR A 61 -6.77 4.45 -12.02
CA THR A 61 -6.33 5.85 -11.90
C THR A 61 -5.88 6.09 -10.46
N PRO A 62 -4.81 5.42 -10.01
CA PRO A 62 -4.45 5.43 -8.60
C PRO A 62 -3.77 6.74 -8.20
N ASN A 63 -3.85 7.05 -6.90
CA ASN A 63 -3.13 8.19 -6.34
C ASN A 63 -1.82 7.78 -5.65
N CYS A 64 -1.52 6.50 -5.61
CA CYS A 64 -0.28 5.96 -5.04
C CYS A 64 0.34 4.93 -5.96
N ILE A 65 1.61 4.63 -5.72
CA ILE A 65 2.32 3.54 -6.40
C ILE A 65 2.98 2.66 -5.34
N VAL A 66 3.25 1.43 -5.72
CA VAL A 66 3.98 0.49 -4.89
C VAL A 66 5.41 0.43 -5.41
N MET A 67 6.39 0.70 -4.57
CA MET A 67 7.79 0.74 -4.95
C MET A 67 8.60 -0.27 -4.16
N ASP A 68 9.55 -0.90 -4.84
CA ASP A 68 10.48 -1.83 -4.18
C ASP A 68 11.49 -1.06 -3.34
N GLY A 69 11.92 -1.66 -2.26
CA GLY A 69 12.96 -1.10 -1.41
C GLY A 69 13.45 -2.11 -0.39
N PHE A 70 14.18 -1.61 0.60
CA PHE A 70 14.71 -2.45 1.67
C PHE A 70 14.46 -1.79 3.01
N TRP A 71 14.20 -2.62 4.00
CA TRP A 71 14.10 -2.20 5.40
C TRP A 71 15.02 -3.13 6.20
N HIS A 72 16.10 -2.58 6.75
CA HIS A 72 17.09 -3.37 7.50
C HIS A 72 17.52 -4.62 6.72
N GLN A 73 17.89 -4.44 5.44
CA GLN A 73 18.37 -5.52 4.59
C GLN A 73 17.28 -6.54 4.18
N ILE A 74 16.03 -6.30 4.59
CA ILE A 74 14.90 -7.11 4.18
C ILE A 74 14.23 -6.44 2.98
N LYS A 75 14.00 -7.21 1.93
CA LYS A 75 13.31 -6.68 0.75
C LYS A 75 11.85 -6.40 1.10
N VAL A 76 11.39 -5.22 0.78
CA VAL A 76 10.02 -4.79 1.08
C VAL A 76 9.44 -4.04 -0.11
N LYS A 77 8.12 -3.80 -0.06
CA LYS A 77 7.45 -2.89 -0.98
C LYS A 77 6.80 -1.78 -0.16
N TYR A 78 6.97 -0.54 -0.64
CA TYR A 78 6.43 0.65 0.01
C TYR A 78 5.27 1.21 -0.80
N LEU A 79 4.29 1.77 -0.10
CA LEU A 79 3.24 2.57 -0.72
C LEU A 79 3.68 4.03 -0.70
N VAL A 80 3.70 4.67 -1.86
CA VAL A 80 4.19 6.04 -2.04
C VAL A 80 3.14 6.84 -2.77
N THR A 81 2.84 8.05 -2.30
CA THR A 81 1.90 8.91 -3.00
C THR A 81 2.51 9.39 -4.31
N GLN A 82 1.72 9.42 -5.38
CA GLN A 82 2.19 10.00 -6.65
C GLN A 82 1.50 11.33 -6.96
N SER A 83 0.55 11.71 -6.13
CA SER A 83 -0.12 13.02 -6.21
C SER A 83 -0.39 13.49 -4.79
N ASN A 84 -0.77 14.77 -4.64
CA ASN A 84 -1.16 15.29 -3.34
C ASN A 84 -2.43 14.58 -2.88
N ILE A 85 -2.46 14.22 -1.61
CA ILE A 85 -3.59 13.53 -0.98
C ILE A 85 -4.23 14.49 0.02
N SER A 86 -5.53 14.59 0.00
CA SER A 86 -6.27 15.40 0.96
C SER A 86 -6.88 14.50 2.04
N GLU A 87 -7.05 15.05 3.22
CA GLU A 87 -7.76 14.35 4.29
C GLU A 87 -9.10 13.86 3.76
N GLY A 88 -9.42 12.60 4.01
CA GLY A 88 -10.64 11.97 3.53
C GLY A 88 -10.50 11.21 2.23
N ASP A 89 -9.40 11.39 1.50
CA ASP A 89 -9.18 10.66 0.26
C ASP A 89 -8.86 9.19 0.54
N GLU A 90 -9.41 8.32 -0.28
CA GLU A 90 -9.03 6.91 -0.24
C GLU A 90 -7.72 6.70 -0.98
N LEU A 91 -6.81 5.94 -0.38
CA LEU A 91 -5.52 5.60 -0.98
C LEU A 91 -5.71 4.42 -1.92
N THR A 92 -5.29 4.58 -3.16
CA THR A 92 -5.42 3.53 -4.17
C THR A 92 -4.09 3.32 -4.88
N ALA A 93 -3.86 2.11 -5.32
CA ALA A 93 -2.70 1.78 -6.13
C ALA A 93 -3.10 0.70 -7.12
N LYS A 94 -2.33 0.56 -8.18
CA LYS A 94 -2.54 -0.52 -9.11
C LYS A 94 -1.93 -1.79 -8.53
N TYR A 95 -2.68 -2.89 -8.54
CA TYR A 95 -2.19 -4.16 -7.99
C TYR A 95 -1.13 -4.75 -8.91
N SER A 96 0.10 -4.32 -8.73
CA SER A 96 1.19 -4.86 -9.54
C SER A 96 1.51 -6.30 -9.17
N LEU A 97 1.22 -6.69 -7.91
CA LEU A 97 1.45 -8.04 -7.45
C LEU A 97 0.56 -9.07 -8.11
N TYR A 98 -0.55 -8.64 -8.64
CA TYR A 98 -1.55 -9.52 -9.23
C TYR A 98 -1.70 -9.28 -10.72
N THR A 99 -0.67 -8.71 -11.35
CA THR A 99 -0.70 -8.50 -12.79
C THR A 99 -0.46 -9.81 -13.50
N VAL A 100 -0.71 -9.79 -14.81
CA VAL A 100 -0.64 -10.97 -15.66
C VAL A 100 0.71 -11.68 -15.59
N ASP A 101 1.76 -10.94 -15.39
CA ASP A 101 3.10 -11.51 -15.35
C ASP A 101 3.45 -11.96 -13.93
N ASP A 102 2.98 -13.13 -13.56
CA ASP A 102 3.23 -13.68 -12.24
C ASP A 102 4.70 -13.98 -12.02
N ASN A 103 5.46 -14.12 -13.08
CA ASN A 103 6.87 -14.45 -12.96
C ASN A 103 7.71 -13.27 -12.49
N SER A 104 7.17 -12.08 -12.59
CA SER A 104 7.88 -10.89 -12.15
C SER A 104 8.14 -10.86 -10.65
N TRP A 105 7.51 -11.75 -9.90
CA TRP A 105 7.64 -11.83 -8.49
C TRP A 105 8.63 -12.81 -7.99
N GLU A 106 8.97 -13.73 -8.79
CA GLU A 106 9.78 -14.87 -8.40
C GLU A 106 11.28 -14.56 -8.44
#